data_6389c906c07f53774a7240394ec11c5a
#
_entry.id   6389c906c07f53774a7240394ec11c5a
#
_cell.length_a   1.000
_cell.length_b   1.000
_cell.length_c   1.000
_cell.angle_alpha   90.00
_cell.angle_beta   90.00
_cell.angle_gamma   90.00
#
_symmetry.space_group_name_H-M   'P 1'
#
loop_
_entity.id
_entity.type
_entity.pdbx_description
1 polymer ?
#
loop_
_entity_poly.entity_id
_entity_poly.type
_entity_poly.pdbx_seq_one_letter_code
_entity_poly.pdbx_strand_id
1 'polypeptide(L)'
;AGKTFVIQNIAASMSLKPSKVLLLDLDLRKATLSKALDKDHRGVAAYLNGKVEDYHEHIDVISEGLSVLPVGKLPPNPAELLLSDRFQSLMESLKKEYDYIFIDCPPIDIVADAAIVTKIVDMTVFIVRAGLLDKRSLPLIETLYHSGKYNRMAIVLNGVDIESRRYGNYGYGYGYGYGYGYGNSSEE
;
A
#
# COMPACT_ATOMS: atom_id res chain seq x y z
N ALA A 1 -3.48 10.33 -4.40
CA ALA A 1 -4.00 9.17 -5.14
C ALA A 1 -4.72 8.17 -4.23
N GLY A 2 -4.52 8.24 -2.91
CA GLY A 2 -5.13 7.33 -1.93
C GLY A 2 -4.36 6.01 -1.77
N LYS A 3 -3.06 5.99 -2.03
CA LYS A 3 -2.19 4.81 -1.86
C LYS A 3 -2.31 4.22 -0.45
N THR A 4 -2.04 5.02 0.56
CA THR A 4 -2.10 4.61 1.97
C THR A 4 -3.47 4.03 2.36
N PHE A 5 -4.57 4.65 1.92
CA PHE A 5 -5.91 4.13 2.15
C PHE A 5 -6.13 2.75 1.49
N VAL A 6 -5.74 2.60 0.23
CA VAL A 6 -5.91 1.34 -0.51
C VAL A 6 -5.08 0.23 0.14
N ILE A 7 -3.81 0.48 0.46
CA ILE A 7 -2.92 -0.53 1.04
C ILE A 7 -3.39 -1.01 2.41
N GLN A 8 -3.86 -0.09 3.27
CA GLN A 8 -4.41 -0.42 4.59
C GLN A 8 -5.64 -1.34 4.48
N ASN A 9 -6.55 -1.02 3.58
CA ASN A 9 -7.78 -1.82 3.40
C ASN A 9 -7.50 -3.19 2.79
N ILE A 10 -6.56 -3.29 1.84
CA ILE A 10 -6.15 -4.59 1.29
C ILE A 10 -5.49 -5.44 2.37
N ALA A 11 -4.55 -4.88 3.12
CA ALA A 11 -3.84 -5.58 4.18
C ALA A 11 -4.82 -6.06 5.28
N ALA A 12 -5.74 -5.21 5.71
CA ALA A 12 -6.78 -5.58 6.66
C ALA A 12 -7.69 -6.70 6.12
N SER A 13 -8.08 -6.64 4.84
CA SER A 13 -8.86 -7.70 4.21
C SER A 13 -8.11 -9.04 4.13
N MET A 14 -6.79 -8.98 3.86
CA MET A 14 -5.96 -10.20 3.80
C MET A 14 -5.75 -10.82 5.16
N SER A 15 -5.67 -10.03 6.24
CA SER A 15 -5.51 -10.53 7.61
C SER A 15 -6.76 -11.20 8.19
N LEU A 16 -7.92 -11.08 7.54
CA LEU A 16 -9.13 -11.83 7.92
C LEU A 16 -9.00 -13.35 7.66
N LYS A 17 -8.03 -13.75 6.86
CA LYS A 17 -7.65 -15.15 6.66
C LYS A 17 -6.57 -15.51 7.68
N PRO A 18 -6.35 -16.80 7.99
CA PRO A 18 -5.25 -17.22 8.85
C PRO A 18 -3.90 -17.00 8.14
N SER A 19 -3.43 -15.76 8.16
CA SER A 19 -2.18 -15.31 7.55
C SER A 19 -1.56 -14.19 8.37
N LYS A 20 -0.23 -14.09 8.34
CA LYS A 20 0.54 -13.02 8.97
C LYS A 20 0.79 -11.92 7.94
N VAL A 21 0.22 -10.76 8.15
CA VAL A 21 0.30 -9.61 7.26
C VAL A 21 1.06 -8.48 7.91
N LEU A 22 2.04 -7.92 7.21
CA LEU A 22 2.79 -6.73 7.64
C LEU A 22 2.49 -5.56 6.72
N LEU A 23 2.16 -4.41 7.31
CA LEU A 23 2.24 -3.10 6.68
C LEU A 23 3.62 -2.51 6.96
N LEU A 24 4.42 -2.26 5.94
CA LEU A 24 5.74 -1.62 6.04
C LEU A 24 5.68 -0.23 5.41
N ASP A 25 5.93 0.81 6.21
CA ASP A 25 6.00 2.18 5.69
C ASP A 25 7.45 2.51 5.28
N LEU A 26 7.67 2.64 3.98
CA LEU A 26 8.93 3.08 3.39
C LEU A 26 8.83 4.46 2.73
N ASP A 27 7.75 5.23 2.99
CA ASP A 27 7.74 6.66 2.66
C ASP A 27 8.59 7.43 3.69
N LEU A 28 9.90 7.21 3.63
CA LEU A 28 10.89 7.82 4.53
C LEU A 28 10.97 9.36 4.41
N ARG A 29 10.11 9.97 3.61
CA ARG A 29 10.03 11.42 3.42
C ARG A 29 8.80 12.05 4.06
N LYS A 30 7.66 11.36 4.03
CA LYS A 30 6.38 11.88 4.53
C LYS A 30 5.77 11.03 5.62
N ALA A 31 6.10 9.73 5.66
CA ALA A 31 5.56 8.77 6.62
C ALA A 31 4.02 8.83 6.70
N THR A 32 3.37 8.79 5.54
CA THR A 32 1.92 9.02 5.45
C THR A 32 1.14 7.90 6.14
N LEU A 33 1.58 6.65 6.01
CA LEU A 33 0.99 5.48 6.67
C LEU A 33 1.19 5.56 8.19
N SER A 34 2.42 5.82 8.64
CA SER A 34 2.76 5.92 10.07
C SER A 34 1.94 6.99 10.78
N LYS A 35 1.79 8.17 10.16
CA LYS A 35 0.96 9.27 10.68
C LYS A 35 -0.53 8.92 10.72
N ALA A 36 -1.03 8.25 9.69
CA ALA A 36 -2.43 7.84 9.63
C ALA A 36 -2.79 6.82 10.73
N LEU A 37 -1.80 6.06 11.22
CA LEU A 37 -1.95 5.09 12.29
C LEU A 37 -1.51 5.61 13.66
N ASP A 38 -1.09 6.88 13.77
CA ASP A 38 -0.51 7.49 14.98
C ASP A 38 0.70 6.71 15.54
N LYS A 39 1.59 6.31 14.62
CA LYS A 39 2.76 5.43 14.86
C LYS A 39 4.06 6.05 14.34
N ASP A 40 4.28 7.34 14.59
CA ASP A 40 5.44 8.07 14.03
C ASP A 40 6.63 8.21 15.00
N HIS A 41 6.57 7.62 16.21
CA HIS A 41 7.60 7.81 17.23
C HIS A 41 8.74 6.80 17.11
N ARG A 42 8.44 5.55 16.71
CA ARG A 42 9.41 4.45 16.57
C ARG A 42 9.22 3.79 15.23
N GLY A 43 10.30 3.28 14.62
CA GLY A 43 10.13 2.61 13.35
C GLY A 43 11.42 2.20 12.64
N VAL A 44 11.25 1.74 11.43
CA VAL A 44 12.28 1.13 10.59
C VAL A 44 13.49 2.03 10.36
N ALA A 45 13.30 3.35 10.33
CA ALA A 45 14.41 4.29 10.12
C ALA A 45 15.47 4.21 11.23
N ALA A 46 15.09 3.93 12.47
CA ALA A 46 16.04 3.77 13.58
C ALA A 46 16.89 2.51 13.39
N TYR A 47 16.27 1.40 12.97
CA TYR A 47 16.98 0.16 12.65
C TYR A 47 17.92 0.35 11.46
N LEU A 48 17.44 0.92 10.35
CA LEU A 48 18.25 1.14 9.16
C LEU A 48 19.45 2.06 9.40
N ASN A 49 19.32 3.03 10.32
CA ASN A 49 20.44 3.91 10.75
C ASN A 49 21.38 3.27 11.76
N GLY A 50 21.18 2.01 12.17
CA GLY A 50 22.00 1.35 13.16
C GLY A 50 21.85 1.88 14.59
N LYS A 51 20.76 2.60 14.88
CA LYS A 51 20.47 3.12 16.22
C LYS A 51 19.85 2.08 17.14
N VAL A 52 19.24 1.06 16.55
CA VAL A 52 18.69 -0.11 17.22
C VAL A 52 19.10 -1.36 16.46
N GLU A 53 19.28 -2.47 17.20
CA GLU A 53 19.70 -3.74 16.60
C GLU A 53 18.50 -4.63 16.27
N ASP A 54 17.42 -4.53 17.02
CA ASP A 54 16.21 -5.33 16.82
C ASP A 54 15.05 -4.47 16.32
N TYR A 55 14.59 -4.77 15.09
CA TYR A 55 13.45 -4.09 14.50
C TYR A 55 12.10 -4.56 15.07
N HIS A 56 12.04 -5.72 15.71
CA HIS A 56 10.80 -6.25 16.28
C HIS A 56 10.24 -5.34 17.38
N GLU A 57 11.12 -4.63 18.11
CA GLU A 57 10.69 -3.65 19.13
C GLU A 57 9.89 -2.47 18.53
N HIS A 58 9.92 -2.34 17.20
CA HIS A 58 9.24 -1.27 16.44
C HIS A 58 8.04 -1.77 15.66
N ILE A 59 7.72 -3.05 15.74
CA ILE A 59 6.52 -3.62 15.11
C ILE A 59 5.35 -3.48 16.08
N ASP A 60 4.30 -2.82 15.61
CA ASP A 60 3.04 -2.70 16.34
C ASP A 60 2.01 -3.69 15.77
N VAL A 61 1.29 -4.39 16.65
CA VAL A 61 0.13 -5.21 16.27
C VAL A 61 -1.10 -4.29 16.17
N ILE A 62 -1.74 -4.29 15.01
CA ILE A 62 -2.97 -3.52 14.73
C ILE A 62 -4.21 -4.34 15.08
N SER A 63 -4.21 -5.61 14.64
CA SER A 63 -5.26 -6.59 14.91
C SER A 63 -4.69 -7.99 14.77
N GLU A 64 -5.50 -9.00 15.05
CA GLU A 64 -5.09 -10.38 14.80
C GLU A 64 -4.66 -10.57 13.34
N GLY A 65 -3.46 -11.11 13.14
CA GLY A 65 -2.86 -11.33 11.82
C GLY A 65 -2.34 -10.08 11.10
N LEU A 66 -2.52 -8.85 11.65
CA LEU A 66 -2.07 -7.62 11.03
C LEU A 66 -1.12 -6.84 11.94
N SER A 67 0.09 -6.62 11.45
CA SER A 67 1.11 -5.81 12.12
C SER A 67 1.54 -4.64 11.22
N VAL A 68 2.15 -3.63 11.81
CA VAL A 68 2.76 -2.50 11.11
C VAL A 68 4.18 -2.25 11.60
N LEU A 69 5.09 -2.01 10.68
CA LEU A 69 6.42 -1.45 10.95
C LEU A 69 6.44 -0.02 10.38
N PRO A 70 6.25 0.99 11.23
CA PRO A 70 6.19 2.39 10.80
C PRO A 70 7.59 2.94 10.46
N VAL A 71 7.64 4.15 9.88
CA VAL A 71 8.92 4.83 9.60
C VAL A 71 9.62 5.23 10.88
N GLY A 72 8.89 5.78 11.83
CA GLY A 72 9.44 6.50 12.99
C GLY A 72 9.97 7.89 12.57
N LYS A 73 11.06 8.34 13.21
CA LYS A 73 11.66 9.64 12.90
C LYS A 73 12.24 9.64 11.48
N LEU A 74 11.82 10.61 10.67
CA LEU A 74 12.26 10.74 9.29
C LEU A 74 13.78 10.91 9.20
N PRO A 75 14.46 10.07 8.39
CA PRO A 75 15.91 10.16 8.21
C PRO A 75 16.29 11.25 7.21
N PRO A 76 17.50 11.83 7.31
CA PRO A 76 17.98 12.82 6.34
C PRO A 76 18.42 12.19 5.00
N ASN A 77 18.71 10.89 4.97
CA ASN A 77 19.31 10.17 3.85
C ASN A 77 18.51 8.92 3.43
N PRO A 78 17.23 9.06 3.03
CA PRO A 78 16.34 7.93 2.77
C PRO A 78 16.86 6.95 1.70
N ALA A 79 17.39 7.45 0.58
CA ALA A 79 17.86 6.60 -0.50
C ALA A 79 19.05 5.70 -0.10
N GLU A 80 20.01 6.25 0.68
CA GLU A 80 21.15 5.48 1.18
C GLU A 80 20.71 4.34 2.09
N LEU A 81 19.71 4.60 2.95
CA LEU A 81 19.17 3.57 3.85
C LEU A 81 18.52 2.43 3.09
N LEU A 82 17.78 2.72 2.02
CA LEU A 82 17.16 1.70 1.18
C LEU A 82 18.17 0.92 0.33
N LEU A 83 19.37 1.45 0.10
CA LEU A 83 20.44 0.76 -0.59
C LEU A 83 21.37 -0.03 0.34
N SER A 84 21.18 0.08 1.66
CA SER A 84 22.06 -0.55 2.65
C SER A 84 21.84 -2.06 2.75
N ASP A 85 22.90 -2.78 3.16
CA ASP A 85 22.83 -4.22 3.47
C ASP A 85 21.85 -4.49 4.64
N ARG A 86 21.69 -3.54 5.57
CA ARG A 86 20.70 -3.63 6.66
C ARG A 86 19.27 -3.69 6.12
N PHE A 87 18.96 -2.94 5.08
CA PHE A 87 17.64 -2.99 4.45
C PHE A 87 17.41 -4.35 3.77
N GLN A 88 18.40 -4.88 3.08
CA GLN A 88 18.32 -6.20 2.47
C GLN A 88 18.11 -7.30 3.51
N SER A 89 18.92 -7.29 4.59
CA SER A 89 18.78 -8.23 5.71
C SER A 89 17.41 -8.13 6.38
N LEU A 90 16.88 -6.91 6.56
CA LEU A 90 15.52 -6.68 7.08
C LEU A 90 14.48 -7.38 6.21
N MET A 91 14.52 -7.14 4.89
CA MET A 91 13.55 -7.71 3.98
C MET A 91 13.62 -9.24 3.91
N GLU A 92 14.82 -9.81 3.97
CA GLU A 92 15.00 -11.27 4.03
C GLU A 92 14.43 -11.89 5.31
N SER A 93 14.58 -11.21 6.43
CA SER A 93 14.01 -11.65 7.71
C SER A 93 12.49 -11.53 7.71
N LEU A 94 11.95 -10.39 7.30
CA LEU A 94 10.50 -10.16 7.23
C LEU A 94 9.80 -11.15 6.29
N LYS A 95 10.43 -11.52 5.16
CA LYS A 95 9.90 -12.54 4.23
C LYS A 95 9.80 -13.94 4.84
N LYS A 96 10.53 -14.24 5.89
CA LYS A 96 10.45 -15.53 6.62
C LYS A 96 9.36 -15.51 7.70
N GLU A 97 8.99 -14.33 8.18
CA GLU A 97 8.09 -14.13 9.32
C GLU A 97 6.65 -13.87 8.90
N TYR A 98 6.44 -13.25 7.73
CA TYR A 98 5.15 -12.82 7.23
C TYR A 98 4.79 -13.46 5.90
N ASP A 99 3.53 -13.86 5.75
CA ASP A 99 2.99 -14.41 4.50
C ASP A 99 2.80 -13.33 3.44
N TYR A 100 2.43 -12.11 3.89
CA TYR A 100 2.24 -10.94 3.03
C TYR A 100 2.89 -9.70 3.64
N ILE A 101 3.66 -8.99 2.82
CA ILE A 101 4.28 -7.72 3.20
C ILE A 101 3.79 -6.65 2.22
N PHE A 102 3.00 -5.71 2.73
CA PHE A 102 2.52 -4.56 1.97
C PHE A 102 3.40 -3.36 2.26
N ILE A 103 4.03 -2.80 1.23
CA ILE A 103 4.97 -1.70 1.35
C ILE A 103 4.34 -0.41 0.83
N ASP A 104 4.15 0.60 1.69
CA ASP A 104 3.77 1.95 1.27
C ASP A 104 5.00 2.75 0.88
N CYS A 105 5.06 3.15 -0.39
CA CYS A 105 6.19 3.88 -0.98
C CYS A 105 5.80 5.31 -1.36
N PRO A 106 6.78 6.24 -1.44
CA PRO A 106 6.54 7.58 -1.97
C PRO A 106 6.05 7.54 -3.42
N PRO A 107 5.44 8.63 -3.93
CA PRO A 107 5.06 8.74 -5.33
C PRO A 107 6.27 8.57 -6.26
N ILE A 108 6.08 7.87 -7.39
CA ILE A 108 7.14 7.56 -8.36
C ILE A 108 7.76 8.81 -8.98
N ASP A 109 6.97 9.86 -9.19
CA ASP A 109 7.39 11.10 -9.83
C ASP A 109 8.48 11.85 -9.04
N ILE A 110 8.71 11.46 -7.79
CA ILE A 110 9.52 12.26 -6.88
C ILE A 110 10.89 11.60 -6.61
N VAL A 111 11.04 10.25 -6.76
CA VAL A 111 12.20 9.62 -6.14
C VAL A 111 12.66 8.30 -6.77
N ALA A 112 14.00 8.16 -6.83
CA ALA A 112 14.69 6.88 -7.08
C ALA A 112 14.35 5.79 -6.04
N ASP A 113 13.84 6.17 -4.85
CA ASP A 113 13.56 5.27 -3.72
C ASP A 113 12.58 4.15 -4.11
N ALA A 114 11.50 4.48 -4.83
CA ALA A 114 10.55 3.47 -5.32
C ALA A 114 11.21 2.45 -6.26
N ALA A 115 12.15 2.88 -7.10
CA ALA A 115 12.87 2.00 -8.01
C ALA A 115 13.80 1.01 -7.28
N ILE A 116 14.29 1.37 -6.10
CA ILE A 116 15.09 0.46 -5.27
C ILE A 116 14.19 -0.64 -4.70
N VAL A 117 13.05 -0.26 -4.16
CA VAL A 117 12.09 -1.20 -3.54
C VAL A 117 11.51 -2.18 -4.58
N THR A 118 11.31 -1.76 -5.83
CA THR A 118 10.74 -2.64 -6.87
C THR A 118 11.58 -3.87 -7.18
N LYS A 119 12.87 -3.85 -6.88
CA LYS A 119 13.77 -4.99 -7.12
C LYS A 119 13.55 -6.15 -6.13
N ILE A 120 12.95 -5.87 -4.98
CA ILE A 120 12.78 -6.83 -3.88
C ILE A 120 11.34 -7.27 -3.65
N VAL A 121 10.38 -6.66 -4.35
CA VAL A 121 8.95 -7.00 -4.27
C VAL A 121 8.53 -7.95 -5.39
N ASP A 122 7.52 -8.75 -5.14
CA ASP A 122 6.97 -9.70 -6.12
C ASP A 122 5.99 -9.02 -7.07
N MET A 123 5.33 -7.92 -6.63
CA MET A 123 4.31 -7.20 -7.38
C MET A 123 4.34 -5.70 -7.06
N THR A 124 4.13 -4.88 -8.07
CA THR A 124 3.98 -3.42 -7.91
C THR A 124 2.56 -3.00 -8.29
N VAL A 125 1.89 -2.29 -7.38
CA VAL A 125 0.53 -1.78 -7.60
C VAL A 125 0.55 -0.26 -7.73
N PHE A 126 0.15 0.23 -8.90
CA PHE A 126 -0.01 1.65 -9.17
C PHE A 126 -1.42 2.11 -8.81
N ILE A 127 -1.52 3.10 -7.93
CA ILE A 127 -2.82 3.68 -7.58
C ILE A 127 -3.05 4.94 -8.43
N VAL A 128 -4.02 4.86 -9.30
CA VAL A 128 -4.51 5.97 -10.12
C VAL A 128 -5.80 6.48 -9.51
N ARG A 129 -5.94 7.81 -9.36
CA ARG A 129 -7.21 8.40 -8.90
C ARG A 129 -7.99 8.97 -10.05
N ALA A 130 -9.23 8.54 -10.19
CA ALA A 130 -10.17 9.05 -11.18
C ALA A 130 -10.35 10.57 -11.01
N GLY A 131 -10.40 11.30 -12.10
CA GLY A 131 -10.55 12.75 -12.12
C GLY A 131 -9.31 13.57 -11.74
N LEU A 132 -8.22 12.93 -11.26
CA LEU A 132 -6.95 13.61 -10.93
C LEU A 132 -5.81 13.29 -11.89
N LEU A 133 -5.81 12.11 -12.50
CA LEU A 133 -4.80 11.78 -13.48
C LEU A 133 -5.15 12.46 -14.81
N ASP A 134 -4.23 13.27 -15.32
CA ASP A 134 -4.34 13.78 -16.70
C ASP A 134 -4.23 12.61 -17.69
N LYS A 135 -5.19 12.50 -18.62
CA LYS A 135 -5.18 11.46 -19.64
C LYS A 135 -3.89 11.43 -20.47
N ARG A 136 -3.22 12.59 -20.60
CA ARG A 136 -1.90 12.71 -21.25
C ARG A 136 -0.79 11.95 -20.54
N SER A 137 -1.00 11.56 -19.27
CA SER A 137 -0.05 10.75 -18.50
C SER A 137 -0.24 9.23 -18.70
N LEU A 138 -1.29 8.78 -19.38
CA LEU A 138 -1.52 7.35 -19.65
C LEU A 138 -0.38 6.70 -20.45
N PRO A 139 0.19 7.33 -21.51
CA PRO A 139 1.33 6.76 -22.21
C PRO A 139 2.57 6.57 -21.34
N LEU A 140 2.74 7.40 -20.28
CA LEU A 140 3.82 7.22 -19.33
C LEU A 140 3.63 5.94 -18.53
N ILE A 141 2.41 5.64 -18.10
CA ILE A 141 2.10 4.39 -17.36
C ILE A 141 2.38 3.18 -18.26
N GLU A 142 2.01 3.23 -19.52
CA GLU A 142 2.30 2.19 -20.52
C GLU A 142 3.81 2.01 -20.70
N THR A 143 4.55 3.11 -20.81
CA THR A 143 6.02 3.10 -20.90
C THR A 143 6.64 2.45 -19.65
N LEU A 144 6.13 2.77 -18.45
CA LEU A 144 6.58 2.16 -17.20
C LEU A 144 6.32 0.66 -17.19
N TYR A 145 5.15 0.22 -17.65
CA TYR A 145 4.80 -1.19 -17.77
C TYR A 145 5.76 -1.93 -18.70
N HIS A 146 5.99 -1.42 -19.91
CA HIS A 146 6.88 -2.04 -20.90
C HIS A 146 8.37 -1.93 -20.54
N SER A 147 8.74 -1.01 -19.65
CA SER A 147 10.14 -0.86 -19.22
C SER A 147 10.71 -2.06 -18.47
N GLY A 148 9.85 -2.95 -17.95
CA GLY A 148 10.25 -4.09 -17.11
C GLY A 148 10.85 -3.71 -15.77
N LYS A 149 10.81 -2.42 -15.38
CA LYS A 149 11.37 -1.93 -14.11
C LYS A 149 10.53 -2.31 -12.89
N TYR A 150 9.25 -2.60 -13.11
CA TYR A 150 8.28 -2.87 -12.05
C TYR A 150 7.77 -4.29 -12.15
N ASN A 151 8.08 -5.12 -11.15
CA ASN A 151 7.67 -6.51 -11.13
C ASN A 151 6.14 -6.62 -11.11
N ARG A 152 5.58 -7.47 -12.00
CA ARG A 152 4.15 -7.80 -12.09
C ARG A 152 3.26 -6.58 -11.84
N MET A 153 3.48 -5.52 -12.62
CA MET A 153 2.78 -4.24 -12.46
C MET A 153 1.27 -4.41 -12.64
N ALA A 154 0.50 -3.93 -11.67
CA ALA A 154 -0.95 -3.82 -11.73
C ALA A 154 -1.39 -2.38 -11.47
N ILE A 155 -2.59 -2.03 -11.92
CA ILE A 155 -3.18 -0.69 -11.74
C ILE A 155 -4.49 -0.81 -10.98
N VAL A 156 -4.65 0.01 -9.95
CA VAL A 156 -5.92 0.20 -9.24
C VAL A 156 -6.45 1.60 -9.52
N LEU A 157 -7.62 1.69 -10.12
CA LEU A 157 -8.34 2.94 -10.33
C LEU A 157 -9.19 3.24 -9.09
N ASN A 158 -8.76 4.21 -8.30
CA ASN A 158 -9.40 4.64 -7.05
C ASN A 158 -10.26 5.90 -7.26
N GLY A 159 -11.27 6.08 -6.42
CA GLY A 159 -12.12 7.30 -6.42
C GLY A 159 -12.99 7.43 -7.65
N VAL A 160 -13.45 6.32 -8.20
CA VAL A 160 -14.43 6.30 -9.29
C VAL A 160 -15.80 6.67 -8.72
N ASP A 161 -16.42 7.71 -9.28
CA ASP A 161 -17.81 8.05 -8.97
C ASP A 161 -18.74 7.08 -9.71
N ILE A 162 -19.40 6.20 -8.96
CA ILE A 162 -20.31 5.18 -9.49
C ILE A 162 -21.64 5.82 -9.94
N GLU A 163 -22.06 6.93 -9.33
CA GLU A 163 -23.31 7.60 -9.66
C GLU A 163 -23.24 8.32 -11.02
N SER A 164 -22.09 8.86 -11.37
CA SER A 164 -21.88 9.51 -12.67
C SER A 164 -21.97 8.54 -13.87
N ARG A 165 -21.85 7.22 -13.64
CA ARG A 165 -22.01 6.19 -14.68
C ARG A 165 -23.45 5.92 -15.08
N ARG A 166 -24.45 6.38 -14.33
CA ARG A 166 -25.88 6.17 -14.65
C ARG A 166 -26.37 7.02 -15.82
N TYR A 167 -25.59 8.00 -16.26
CA TYR A 167 -25.96 8.88 -17.40
C TYR A 167 -25.24 8.59 -18.74
N GLY A 168 -24.39 7.58 -18.80
CA GLY A 168 -23.72 7.13 -20.04
C GLY A 168 -24.28 5.79 -20.51
N ASN A 169 -25.15 5.85 -21.49
CA ASN A 169 -25.83 4.72 -22.14
C ASN A 169 -24.83 3.79 -22.87
N TYR A 170 -24.27 2.78 -22.20
CA TYR A 170 -23.80 1.52 -22.79
C TYR A 170 -23.96 0.42 -21.75
N GLY A 171 -25.06 -0.39 -21.94
CA GLY A 171 -25.38 -1.50 -21.07
C GLY A 171 -24.46 -2.70 -21.31
N TYR A 172 -23.80 -3.14 -20.24
CA TYR A 172 -23.52 -4.54 -19.96
C TYR A 172 -23.83 -4.76 -18.49
N GLY A 173 -25.06 -5.25 -18.25
CA GLY A 173 -25.52 -5.58 -16.93
C GLY A 173 -25.01 -6.97 -16.48
N TYR A 174 -24.25 -7.01 -15.41
CA TYR A 174 -24.21 -8.15 -14.51
C TYR A 174 -24.65 -7.65 -13.14
N GLY A 175 -25.96 -7.68 -12.93
CA GLY A 175 -26.56 -7.40 -11.65
C GLY A 175 -26.57 -8.67 -10.79
N TYR A 176 -25.77 -8.73 -9.73
CA TYR A 176 -26.05 -9.58 -8.59
C TYR A 176 -26.70 -8.71 -7.51
N GLY A 177 -28.03 -8.66 -7.56
CA GLY A 177 -28.86 -8.06 -6.52
C GLY A 177 -29.12 -9.07 -5.41
N TYR A 178 -28.52 -8.89 -4.24
CA TYR A 178 -29.03 -9.50 -3.02
C TYR A 178 -29.98 -8.49 -2.36
N GLY A 179 -31.27 -8.63 -2.65
CA GLY A 179 -32.34 -7.92 -1.95
C GLY A 179 -32.70 -8.66 -0.66
N TYR A 180 -32.39 -8.09 0.50
CA TYR A 180 -33.05 -8.45 1.75
C TYR A 180 -34.28 -7.57 1.89
N GLY A 181 -35.44 -8.17 1.59
CA GLY A 181 -36.74 -7.57 1.90
C GLY A 181 -37.11 -7.80 3.38
N TYR A 182 -37.21 -6.72 4.15
CA TYR A 182 -37.95 -6.74 5.40
C TYR A 182 -39.39 -6.38 5.09
N GLY A 183 -40.27 -7.37 5.22
CA GLY A 183 -41.70 -7.16 5.22
C GLY A 183 -42.14 -6.55 6.54
N ASN A 184 -42.81 -5.41 6.50
CA ASN A 184 -43.66 -4.94 7.58
C ASN A 184 -45.11 -5.32 7.24
N SER A 185 -45.60 -6.28 7.99
CA SER A 185 -47.02 -6.48 8.19
C SER A 185 -47.53 -5.51 9.26
N SER A 186 -48.45 -4.65 8.94
CA SER A 186 -49.31 -3.97 9.90
C SER A 186 -50.75 -4.26 9.48
N GLU A 187 -51.38 -5.05 10.32
CA GLU A 187 -52.84 -5.20 10.38
C GLU A 187 -53.43 -4.00 11.12
N GLU A 188 -54.66 -3.69 10.68
CA GLU A 188 -55.69 -2.80 11.19
C GLU A 188 -55.52 -1.30 11.05
#